data_0e7e73fd73949672a10a69f38899c44a
#
_entry.id   0e7e73fd73949672a10a69f38899c44a
#
_cell.length_a   1.000
_cell.length_b   1.000
_cell.length_c   1.000
_cell.angle_alpha   90.00
_cell.angle_beta   90.00
_cell.angle_gamma   90.00
#
_symmetry.space_group_name_H-M   'P 1'
#
loop_
_entity.id
_entity.type
_entity.pdbx_description
1 polymer ?
#
loop_
_entity_poly.entity_id
_entity_poly.type
_entity_poly.pdbx_seq_one_letter_code
_entity_poly.pdbx_strand_id
1 'polypeptide(L)'
;PFLFDELFALFGKKREDYVEFLAVEPWYRFEFSDGSKLDYGGSIEDTVSEINRLSPGEGKGYVDLVNFSKRIFKVGFEKLSDQPFHKFWTMVRQVPALLALKSYLSVYRLVSSFLKDARLRRAFSIHPLLVGGNPMNTTSIYCLIHYLERKWGVWFPRGGTGSLVDALVLSLIH
;
A
#
# COMPACT_ATOMS: atom_id res chain seq x y z
N PRO A 1 2.59 -1.33 12.55
CA PRO A 1 2.58 -1.73 13.98
C PRO A 1 1.43 -1.13 14.76
N PHE A 2 1.12 0.19 14.61
CA PHE A 2 0.20 0.95 15.45
C PHE A 2 -1.17 0.29 15.67
N LEU A 3 -1.77 -0.36 14.67
CA LEU A 3 -3.02 -1.10 14.83
C LEU A 3 -2.90 -2.25 15.83
N PHE A 4 -1.73 -2.90 15.86
CA PHE A 4 -1.46 -3.93 16.85
C PHE A 4 -1.19 -3.31 18.23
N ASP A 5 -0.54 -2.15 18.29
CA ASP A 5 -0.34 -1.43 19.54
C ASP A 5 -1.70 -1.06 20.17
N GLU A 6 -2.65 -0.55 19.36
CA GLU A 6 -4.02 -0.28 19.78
C GLU A 6 -4.76 -1.56 20.23
N LEU A 7 -4.62 -2.66 19.45
CA LEU A 7 -5.25 -3.93 19.78
C LEU A 7 -4.78 -4.47 21.15
N PHE A 8 -3.46 -4.48 21.39
CA PHE A 8 -2.93 -4.92 22.69
C PHE A 8 -3.34 -3.98 23.83
N ALA A 9 -3.41 -2.67 23.57
CA ALA A 9 -3.83 -1.68 24.56
C ALA A 9 -5.29 -1.88 25.01
N LEU A 10 -6.19 -2.40 24.15
CA LEU A 10 -7.57 -2.75 24.54
C LEU A 10 -7.62 -3.77 25.68
N PHE A 11 -6.59 -4.60 25.82
CA PHE A 11 -6.46 -5.61 26.86
C PHE A 11 -5.48 -5.20 27.97
N GLY A 12 -5.10 -3.91 28.03
CA GLY A 12 -4.16 -3.40 29.02
C GLY A 12 -2.72 -3.90 28.85
N LYS A 13 -2.37 -4.38 27.64
CA LYS A 13 -1.06 -4.95 27.31
C LYS A 13 -0.26 -4.00 26.41
N LYS A 14 1.06 -4.19 26.40
CA LYS A 14 1.95 -3.55 25.44
C LYS A 14 2.39 -4.59 24.42
N ARG A 15 2.18 -4.33 23.13
CA ARG A 15 2.56 -5.26 22.05
C ARG A 15 4.05 -5.61 22.11
N GLU A 16 4.93 -4.66 22.49
CA GLU A 16 6.37 -4.82 22.56
C GLU A 16 6.82 -5.93 23.52
N ASP A 17 6.01 -6.22 24.54
CA ASP A 17 6.29 -7.30 25.51
C ASP A 17 6.06 -8.70 24.91
N TYR A 18 5.38 -8.78 23.76
CA TYR A 18 4.96 -10.03 23.13
C TYR A 18 5.57 -10.25 21.75
N VAL A 19 5.71 -9.20 20.93
CA VAL A 19 6.27 -9.29 19.58
C VAL A 19 6.96 -8.01 19.17
N GLU A 20 8.17 -8.17 18.60
CA GLU A 20 8.94 -7.08 18.04
C GLU A 20 8.66 -6.96 16.52
N PHE A 21 8.40 -5.73 16.04
CA PHE A 21 8.31 -5.43 14.63
C PHE A 21 9.61 -4.80 14.12
N LEU A 22 10.14 -5.37 13.05
CA LEU A 22 11.32 -4.90 12.35
C LEU A 22 10.91 -4.12 11.10
N ALA A 23 11.47 -2.93 10.90
CA ALA A 23 11.32 -2.21 9.64
C ALA A 23 12.03 -2.98 8.52
N VAL A 24 11.35 -3.12 7.39
CA VAL A 24 11.90 -3.79 6.19
C VAL A 24 12.52 -2.75 5.26
N GLU A 25 13.77 -2.94 4.86
CA GLU A 25 14.47 -2.12 3.88
C GLU A 25 15.39 -2.98 3.00
N PRO A 26 15.29 -2.88 1.66
CA PRO A 26 14.18 -2.23 0.92
C PRO A 26 12.85 -2.97 1.14
N TRP A 27 11.73 -2.30 0.93
CA TRP A 27 10.41 -2.94 1.05
C TRP A 27 10.24 -4.03 0.01
N TYR A 28 10.64 -3.74 -1.26
CA TYR A 28 10.62 -4.66 -2.38
C TYR A 28 11.88 -4.49 -3.22
N ARG A 29 12.43 -5.60 -3.70
CA ARG A 29 13.43 -5.63 -4.77
C ARG A 29 12.82 -6.27 -5.99
N PHE A 30 12.76 -5.50 -7.09
CA PHE A 30 12.31 -5.99 -8.38
C PHE A 30 13.53 -6.33 -9.24
N GLU A 31 13.54 -7.54 -9.78
CA GLU A 31 14.52 -7.99 -10.75
C GLU A 31 13.80 -8.19 -12.09
N PHE A 32 14.28 -7.52 -13.13
CA PHE A 32 13.67 -7.55 -14.44
C PHE A 32 14.41 -8.54 -15.36
N SER A 33 13.75 -8.99 -16.43
CA SER A 33 14.32 -9.96 -17.38
C SER A 33 15.56 -9.46 -18.14
N ASP A 34 15.76 -8.14 -18.19
CA ASP A 34 16.95 -7.49 -18.76
C ASP A 34 18.12 -7.40 -17.77
N GLY A 35 17.99 -8.01 -16.58
CA GLY A 35 18.98 -7.99 -15.49
C GLY A 35 18.99 -6.70 -14.68
N SER A 36 18.20 -5.69 -15.03
CA SER A 36 18.08 -4.48 -14.23
C SER A 36 17.32 -4.73 -12.93
N LYS A 37 17.63 -3.94 -11.90
CA LYS A 37 17.01 -4.04 -10.56
C LYS A 37 16.47 -2.70 -10.13
N LEU A 38 15.40 -2.73 -9.34
CA LEU A 38 14.82 -1.56 -8.69
C LEU A 38 14.58 -1.90 -7.22
N ASP A 39 15.22 -1.17 -6.33
CA ASP A 39 14.93 -1.21 -4.91
C ASP A 39 13.87 -0.15 -4.57
N TYR A 40 12.78 -0.60 -4.00
CA TYR A 40 11.67 0.25 -3.59
C TYR A 40 11.55 0.24 -2.07
N GLY A 41 11.70 1.39 -1.46
CA GLY A 41 11.72 1.59 -0.02
C GLY A 41 12.26 2.97 0.34
N GLY A 42 12.70 3.15 1.57
CA GLY A 42 13.33 4.38 2.04
C GLY A 42 12.47 5.63 1.93
N SER A 43 13.10 6.77 1.72
CA SER A 43 12.42 8.04 1.46
C SER A 43 11.81 8.10 0.04
N ILE A 44 10.99 9.13 -0.22
CA ILE A 44 10.49 9.41 -1.58
C ILE A 44 11.66 9.74 -2.49
N GLU A 45 12.63 10.48 -1.99
CA GLU A 45 13.83 10.93 -2.69
C GLU A 45 14.70 9.73 -3.11
N ASP A 46 14.88 8.76 -2.24
CA ASP A 46 15.63 7.52 -2.55
C ASP A 46 14.94 6.75 -3.67
N THR A 47 13.64 6.57 -3.58
CA THR A 47 12.87 5.90 -4.64
C THR A 47 12.87 6.67 -5.95
N VAL A 48 12.80 8.00 -5.93
CA VAL A 48 12.91 8.85 -7.13
C VAL A 48 14.28 8.69 -7.77
N SER A 49 15.35 8.61 -6.96
CA SER A 49 16.71 8.38 -7.45
C SER A 49 16.84 7.02 -8.13
N GLU A 50 16.31 5.95 -7.52
CA GLU A 50 16.29 4.60 -8.09
C GLU A 50 15.47 4.53 -9.39
N ILE A 51 14.31 5.19 -9.43
CA ILE A 51 13.48 5.29 -10.65
C ILE A 51 14.24 6.01 -11.77
N ASN A 52 14.86 7.16 -11.46
CA ASN A 52 15.59 7.93 -12.46
C ASN A 52 16.88 7.22 -12.92
N ARG A 53 17.49 6.38 -12.09
CA ARG A 53 18.60 5.50 -12.49
C ARG A 53 18.14 4.48 -13.53
N LEU A 54 16.93 3.92 -13.35
CA LEU A 54 16.37 2.92 -14.25
C LEU A 54 15.76 3.55 -15.52
N SER A 55 15.06 4.67 -15.35
CA SER A 55 14.35 5.40 -16.42
C SER A 55 14.37 6.90 -16.15
N PRO A 56 15.33 7.65 -16.74
CA PRO A 56 15.51 9.08 -16.50
C PRO A 56 14.24 9.89 -16.77
N GLY A 57 13.87 10.77 -15.81
CA GLY A 57 12.72 11.65 -15.91
C GLY A 57 11.38 11.06 -15.41
N GLU A 58 11.32 9.79 -15.04
CA GLU A 58 10.09 9.15 -14.54
C GLU A 58 9.84 9.40 -13.03
N GLY A 59 10.84 9.89 -12.29
CA GLY A 59 10.69 10.15 -10.85
C GLY A 59 9.54 11.09 -10.52
N LYS A 60 9.29 12.11 -11.35
CA LYS A 60 8.12 13.00 -11.19
C LYS A 60 6.80 12.24 -11.30
N GLY A 61 6.68 11.33 -12.25
CA GLY A 61 5.49 10.50 -12.43
C GLY A 61 5.19 9.66 -11.18
N TYR A 62 6.22 9.15 -10.53
CA TYR A 62 6.07 8.44 -9.25
C TYR A 62 5.54 9.35 -8.13
N VAL A 63 6.11 10.55 -7.98
CA VAL A 63 5.62 11.53 -6.97
C VAL A 63 4.15 11.87 -7.20
N ASP A 64 3.76 12.08 -8.46
CA ASP A 64 2.37 12.36 -8.84
C ASP A 64 1.45 11.16 -8.53
N LEU A 65 1.92 9.91 -8.75
CA LEU A 65 1.20 8.68 -8.36
C LEU A 65 0.98 8.61 -6.84
N VAL A 66 2.01 8.87 -6.03
CA VAL A 66 1.90 8.88 -4.55
C VAL A 66 0.92 9.95 -4.09
N ASN A 67 0.98 11.14 -4.66
CA ASN A 67 0.05 12.23 -4.35
C ASN A 67 -1.39 11.87 -4.72
N PHE A 68 -1.60 11.20 -5.85
CA PHE A 68 -2.91 10.70 -6.24
C PHE A 68 -3.40 9.60 -5.29
N SER A 69 -2.52 8.68 -4.90
CA SER A 69 -2.78 7.61 -3.93
C SER A 69 -3.20 8.16 -2.56
N LYS A 70 -2.59 9.27 -2.11
CA LYS A 70 -3.02 10.01 -0.92
C LYS A 70 -4.46 10.51 -1.02
N ARG A 71 -4.89 10.95 -2.20
CA ARG A 71 -6.28 11.38 -2.43
C ARG A 71 -7.24 10.18 -2.37
N ILE A 72 -6.85 9.04 -2.96
CA ILE A 72 -7.64 7.80 -2.87
C ILE A 72 -7.79 7.39 -1.40
N PHE A 73 -6.70 7.42 -0.62
CA PHE A 73 -6.73 7.09 0.79
C PHE A 73 -7.69 7.99 1.58
N LYS A 74 -7.57 9.32 1.43
CA LYS A 74 -8.44 10.28 2.15
C LYS A 74 -9.92 10.09 1.83
N VAL A 75 -10.27 9.79 0.60
CA VAL A 75 -11.67 9.62 0.21
C VAL A 75 -12.13 8.19 0.45
N GLY A 76 -11.35 7.20 0.02
CA GLY A 76 -11.73 5.79 0.06
C GLY A 76 -11.68 5.21 1.47
N PHE A 77 -10.66 5.56 2.24
CA PHE A 77 -10.45 4.99 3.57
C PHE A 77 -11.01 5.89 4.69
N GLU A 78 -10.65 7.19 4.72
CA GLU A 78 -11.07 8.06 5.82
C GLU A 78 -12.55 8.46 5.77
N LYS A 79 -13.14 8.57 4.57
CA LYS A 79 -14.54 9.03 4.42
C LYS A 79 -15.54 7.91 4.18
N LEU A 80 -15.11 6.80 3.59
CA LEU A 80 -16.02 5.75 3.14
C LEU A 80 -15.94 4.48 4.00
N SER A 81 -14.88 4.26 4.79
CA SER A 81 -14.72 3.06 5.61
C SER A 81 -15.84 2.89 6.64
N ASP A 82 -16.34 3.99 7.22
CA ASP A 82 -17.38 3.97 8.25
C ASP A 82 -18.81 4.04 7.68
N GLN A 83 -18.96 4.08 6.32
CA GLN A 83 -20.29 4.20 5.71
C GLN A 83 -20.89 2.83 5.41
N PRO A 84 -22.11 2.58 5.82
CA PRO A 84 -22.78 1.33 5.50
C PRO A 84 -23.14 1.28 4.01
N PHE A 85 -22.49 0.40 3.26
CA PHE A 85 -22.70 0.22 1.81
C PHE A 85 -24.00 -0.50 1.42
N HIS A 86 -24.83 -0.91 2.38
CA HIS A 86 -26.06 -1.64 2.11
C HIS A 86 -27.23 -0.75 1.66
N LYS A 87 -27.12 0.59 1.72
CA LYS A 87 -28.16 1.51 1.24
C LYS A 87 -27.83 2.01 -0.16
N PHE A 88 -28.70 1.70 -1.14
CA PHE A 88 -28.56 2.09 -2.53
C PHE A 88 -28.28 3.60 -2.74
N TRP A 89 -29.04 4.47 -2.07
CA TRP A 89 -28.83 5.91 -2.16
C TRP A 89 -27.49 6.40 -1.61
N THR A 90 -26.95 5.73 -0.60
CA THR A 90 -25.59 6.03 -0.10
C THR A 90 -24.54 5.71 -1.16
N MET A 91 -24.70 4.60 -1.89
CA MET A 91 -23.81 4.24 -2.99
C MET A 91 -23.87 5.25 -4.14
N VAL A 92 -25.09 5.62 -4.56
CA VAL A 92 -25.30 6.59 -5.67
C VAL A 92 -24.67 7.95 -5.36
N ARG A 93 -24.78 8.41 -4.10
CA ARG A 93 -24.19 9.68 -3.67
C ARG A 93 -22.65 9.68 -3.73
N GLN A 94 -22.02 8.52 -3.70
CA GLN A 94 -20.54 8.38 -3.71
C GLN A 94 -20.00 8.22 -5.14
N VAL A 95 -20.83 7.95 -6.13
CA VAL A 95 -20.40 7.78 -7.53
C VAL A 95 -19.54 8.93 -8.04
N PRO A 96 -19.87 10.23 -7.82
CA PRO A 96 -19.01 11.32 -8.28
C PRO A 96 -17.60 11.29 -7.67
N ALA A 97 -17.49 10.96 -6.37
CA ALA A 97 -16.22 10.84 -5.70
C ALA A 97 -15.38 9.66 -6.26
N LEU A 98 -16.01 8.51 -6.49
CA LEU A 98 -15.37 7.34 -7.09
C LEU A 98 -14.91 7.61 -8.51
N LEU A 99 -15.71 8.33 -9.31
CA LEU A 99 -15.32 8.75 -10.66
C LEU A 99 -14.13 9.71 -10.65
N ALA A 100 -14.12 10.70 -9.74
CA ALA A 100 -13.01 11.62 -9.58
C ALA A 100 -11.70 10.92 -9.17
N LEU A 101 -11.80 9.79 -8.46
CA LEU A 101 -10.68 8.91 -8.10
C LEU A 101 -10.32 7.92 -9.21
N LYS A 102 -10.97 7.98 -10.36
CA LYS A 102 -10.78 7.06 -11.49
C LYS A 102 -10.91 5.58 -11.08
N SER A 103 -11.78 5.26 -10.10
CA SER A 103 -11.95 3.91 -9.56
C SER A 103 -12.43 2.88 -10.59
N TYR A 104 -12.94 3.35 -11.73
CA TYR A 104 -13.31 2.53 -12.90
C TYR A 104 -12.10 2.01 -13.71
N LEU A 105 -10.91 2.56 -13.48
CA LEU A 105 -9.68 2.05 -14.08
C LEU A 105 -9.16 0.85 -13.27
N SER A 106 -8.38 0.00 -13.94
CA SER A 106 -7.56 -0.98 -13.24
C SER A 106 -6.32 -0.29 -12.64
N VAL A 107 -5.70 -0.95 -11.64
CA VAL A 107 -4.44 -0.48 -11.04
C VAL A 107 -3.40 -0.25 -12.14
N TYR A 108 -3.20 -1.22 -13.05
CA TYR A 108 -2.22 -1.10 -14.13
C TYR A 108 -2.51 0.11 -15.04
N ARG A 109 -3.78 0.36 -15.39
CA ARG A 109 -4.15 1.52 -16.22
C ARG A 109 -3.92 2.84 -15.49
N LEU A 110 -4.23 2.91 -14.20
CA LEU A 110 -3.97 4.12 -13.41
C LEU A 110 -2.47 4.37 -13.30
N VAL A 111 -1.66 3.39 -12.93
CA VAL A 111 -0.19 3.51 -12.86
C VAL A 111 0.40 3.92 -14.20
N SER A 112 -0.11 3.34 -15.31
CA SER A 112 0.31 3.69 -16.67
C SER A 112 -0.02 5.13 -17.08
N SER A 113 -0.92 5.82 -16.39
CA SER A 113 -1.18 7.24 -16.63
C SER A 113 -0.13 8.16 -16.00
N PHE A 114 0.71 7.64 -15.09
CA PHE A 114 1.79 8.38 -14.43
C PHE A 114 3.18 7.95 -14.89
N LEU A 115 3.37 6.67 -15.23
CA LEU A 115 4.66 6.07 -15.57
C LEU A 115 4.62 5.50 -17.00
N LYS A 116 5.69 5.74 -17.76
CA LYS A 116 5.79 5.31 -19.17
C LYS A 116 6.63 4.03 -19.34
N ASP A 117 7.70 3.87 -18.53
CA ASP A 117 8.54 2.68 -18.59
C ASP A 117 7.75 1.42 -18.21
N ALA A 118 7.84 0.38 -19.03
CA ALA A 118 7.08 -0.85 -18.83
C ALA A 118 7.48 -1.61 -17.56
N ARG A 119 8.74 -1.50 -17.12
CA ARG A 119 9.26 -2.11 -15.89
C ARG A 119 8.63 -1.42 -14.68
N LEU A 120 8.65 -0.08 -14.66
CA LEU A 120 8.06 0.73 -13.59
C LEU A 120 6.55 0.50 -13.50
N ARG A 121 5.84 0.44 -14.64
CA ARG A 121 4.40 0.14 -14.62
C ARG A 121 4.10 -1.21 -13.97
N ARG A 122 4.89 -2.26 -14.27
CA ARG A 122 4.71 -3.57 -13.64
C ARG A 122 5.06 -3.53 -12.17
N ALA A 123 6.20 -2.95 -11.80
CA ALA A 123 6.65 -2.85 -10.41
C ALA A 123 5.62 -2.13 -9.51
N PHE A 124 5.15 -0.96 -9.94
CA PHE A 124 4.18 -0.18 -9.15
C PHE A 124 2.72 -0.63 -9.30
N SER A 125 2.46 -1.71 -10.00
CA SER A 125 1.12 -2.32 -10.10
C SER A 125 0.96 -3.60 -9.27
N ILE A 126 1.92 -4.01 -8.47
CA ILE A 126 1.91 -5.31 -7.78
C ILE A 126 0.91 -5.41 -6.63
N HIS A 127 0.49 -4.29 -6.03
CA HIS A 127 -0.28 -4.30 -4.78
C HIS A 127 -1.54 -5.18 -4.78
N PRO A 128 -2.33 -5.29 -5.87
CA PRO A 128 -3.43 -6.24 -5.92
C PRO A 128 -3.02 -7.69 -5.69
N LEU A 129 -1.79 -8.08 -6.05
CA LEU A 129 -1.28 -9.43 -5.84
C LEU A 129 -1.21 -9.81 -4.36
N LEU A 130 -1.03 -8.83 -3.46
CA LEU A 130 -1.02 -9.03 -2.00
C LEU A 130 -2.35 -9.60 -1.48
N VAL A 131 -3.44 -9.37 -2.20
CA VAL A 131 -4.80 -9.85 -1.86
C VAL A 131 -5.35 -10.83 -2.91
N GLY A 132 -4.48 -11.40 -3.74
CA GLY A 132 -4.86 -12.36 -4.79
C GLY A 132 -5.55 -11.74 -6.00
N GLY A 133 -5.48 -10.42 -6.17
CA GLY A 133 -6.10 -9.70 -7.29
C GLY A 133 -5.16 -9.56 -8.48
N ASN A 134 -5.73 -9.57 -9.71
CA ASN A 134 -4.97 -9.28 -10.93
C ASN A 134 -4.90 -7.76 -11.18
N PRO A 135 -3.69 -7.15 -11.28
CA PRO A 135 -3.53 -5.71 -11.51
C PRO A 135 -4.23 -5.17 -12.75
N MET A 136 -4.46 -6.01 -13.75
CA MET A 136 -5.12 -5.62 -15.01
C MET A 136 -6.63 -5.44 -14.85
N ASN A 137 -7.25 -6.09 -13.85
CA ASN A 137 -8.70 -6.12 -13.65
C ASN A 137 -9.13 -5.53 -12.29
N THR A 138 -8.23 -5.46 -11.32
CA THR A 138 -8.53 -4.94 -9.99
C THR A 138 -8.62 -3.41 -10.02
N THR A 139 -9.64 -2.86 -9.37
CA THR A 139 -9.90 -1.41 -9.30
C THR A 139 -8.68 -0.62 -8.80
N SER A 140 -8.47 0.55 -9.39
CA SER A 140 -7.38 1.47 -9.04
C SER A 140 -7.41 1.99 -7.59
N ILE A 141 -8.48 1.74 -6.85
CA ILE A 141 -8.54 2.06 -5.42
C ILE A 141 -7.38 1.43 -4.67
N TYR A 142 -6.92 0.24 -5.05
CA TYR A 142 -5.75 -0.42 -4.44
C TYR A 142 -4.44 0.37 -4.58
N CYS A 143 -4.36 1.37 -5.45
CA CYS A 143 -3.21 2.28 -5.47
C CYS A 143 -3.07 3.10 -4.18
N LEU A 144 -4.09 3.15 -3.30
CA LEU A 144 -3.97 3.75 -1.97
C LEU A 144 -2.79 3.15 -1.17
N ILE A 145 -2.42 1.90 -1.45
CA ILE A 145 -1.34 1.19 -0.75
C ILE A 145 0.00 1.92 -0.92
N HIS A 146 0.29 2.53 -2.08
CA HIS A 146 1.49 3.36 -2.24
C HIS A 146 1.61 4.46 -1.18
N TYR A 147 0.49 5.09 -0.82
CA TYR A 147 0.48 6.10 0.24
C TYR A 147 0.59 5.47 1.63
N LEU A 148 -0.06 4.31 1.86
CA LEU A 148 0.01 3.59 3.13
C LEU A 148 1.45 3.20 3.46
N GLU A 149 2.17 2.62 2.50
CA GLU A 149 3.57 2.22 2.65
C GLU A 149 4.45 3.44 2.97
N ARG A 150 4.23 4.57 2.29
CA ARG A 150 4.95 5.81 2.57
C ARG A 150 4.62 6.40 3.95
N LYS A 151 3.39 6.28 4.40
CA LYS A 151 2.94 6.84 5.67
C LYS A 151 3.39 6.04 6.87
N TRP A 152 3.40 4.72 6.77
CA TRP A 152 3.62 3.82 7.91
C TRP A 152 4.79 2.85 7.75
N GLY A 153 5.41 2.80 6.58
CA GLY A 153 6.46 1.83 6.27
C GLY A 153 5.93 0.41 6.11
N VAL A 154 6.86 -0.50 5.81
CA VAL A 154 6.61 -1.94 5.76
C VAL A 154 7.36 -2.59 6.92
N TRP A 155 6.67 -3.44 7.68
CA TRP A 155 7.15 -4.04 8.90
C TRP A 155 6.99 -5.55 8.88
N PHE A 156 7.89 -6.25 9.52
CA PHE A 156 7.85 -7.70 9.65
C PHE A 156 8.04 -8.12 11.11
N PRO A 157 7.21 -9.01 11.66
CA PRO A 157 7.38 -9.47 13.03
C PRO A 157 8.63 -10.37 13.15
N ARG A 158 9.49 -10.10 14.15
CA ARG A 158 10.62 -10.95 14.44
C ARG A 158 10.14 -12.38 14.73
N GLY A 159 10.74 -13.36 14.06
CA GLY A 159 10.32 -14.77 14.16
C GLY A 159 9.19 -15.16 13.19
N GLY A 160 8.74 -14.23 12.32
CA GLY A 160 7.73 -14.49 11.30
C GLY A 160 6.31 -14.25 11.77
N THR A 161 5.35 -14.46 10.85
CA THR A 161 3.92 -14.23 11.14
C THR A 161 3.38 -15.17 12.24
N GLY A 162 3.98 -16.36 12.41
CA GLY A 162 3.64 -17.27 13.50
C GLY A 162 3.84 -16.64 14.87
N SER A 163 4.97 -15.94 15.09
CA SER A 163 5.23 -15.25 16.37
C SER A 163 4.19 -14.17 16.69
N LEU A 164 3.62 -13.53 15.68
CA LEU A 164 2.53 -12.59 15.88
C LEU A 164 1.24 -13.30 16.34
N VAL A 165 0.94 -14.46 15.73
CA VAL A 165 -0.22 -15.28 16.15
C VAL A 165 -0.03 -15.76 17.60
N ASP A 166 1.15 -16.27 17.93
CA ASP A 166 1.48 -16.72 19.29
C ASP A 166 1.37 -15.56 20.30
N ALA A 167 1.84 -14.37 19.94
CA ALA A 167 1.73 -13.18 20.77
C ALA A 167 0.27 -12.80 21.04
N LEU A 168 -0.60 -12.88 20.04
CA LEU A 168 -2.03 -12.62 20.19
C LEU A 168 -2.68 -13.68 21.08
N VAL A 169 -2.39 -14.97 20.88
CA VAL A 169 -2.91 -16.05 21.71
C VAL A 169 -2.47 -15.87 23.18
N LEU A 170 -1.17 -15.63 23.42
CA LEU A 170 -0.65 -15.41 24.76
C LEU A 170 -1.26 -14.19 25.45
N SER A 171 -1.52 -13.12 24.70
CA SER A 171 -2.18 -11.92 25.26
C SER A 171 -3.61 -12.14 25.70
N LEU A 172 -4.30 -13.16 25.14
CA LEU A 172 -5.68 -13.51 25.47
C LEU A 172 -5.79 -14.49 26.65
N ILE A 173 -4.72 -15.25 26.94
CA ILE A 173 -4.71 -16.30 27.99
C ILE A 173 -4.30 -15.71 29.35
N HIS A 174 -3.61 -14.59 29.39
CA HIS A 174 -3.10 -13.90 30.57
C HIS A 174 -3.68 -12.48 30.69
#